data_65d3817458c08a07d2f74f434b3d84fd
#
_entry.id   65d3817458c08a07d2f74f434b3d84fd
#
_cell.length_a   1.000
_cell.length_b   1.000
_cell.length_c   1.000
_cell.angle_alpha   90.00
_cell.angle_beta   90.00
_cell.angle_gamma   90.00
#
_symmetry.space_group_name_H-M   'P 1'
#
loop_
_entity.id
_entity.type
_entity.pdbx_description
1 polymer ?
#
loop_
_entity_poly.entity_id
_entity_poly.type
_entity_poly.pdbx_seq_one_letter_code
_entity_poly.pdbx_strand_id
1 'polypeptide(L)'
;MVKIAFTGGGTVGHVSVNLSLIPTALEKGHEAFYIGSKQGIEREMITSQLPETTYYPISSGKLRRYLSVENLKDVFKVVKGIGDARKVLKRERPDIVFSKGGFVSVPVILAAKSLNIPTIVHESDLTPGLANKIAIKFAKRLYTTFEDTLKYVPHEKSDFVGATIREDLKHGHQQNGYALTGFTPNKKILLVMGGSMGSLKINEAIRRHLDELLQTYQIIHLTGKGLVASNINQDGYVQYEFVKEELTDLLAITDTVVSRAGANAIYEFLTLRIPMLLIPLGLDQSRGDQIDNAKYFEKQGYATMLDESELSSDTLLLALTELEKNRHQYIQNMESFTESYTRHDLLEKIIQDALQLEVGA
;
A
#
# COMPACT_ATOMS: atom_id res chain seq x y z
N MET A 1 10.87 26.74 -5.21
CA MET A 1 9.74 26.38 -4.31
C MET A 1 8.61 25.91 -5.19
N VAL A 2 8.06 24.74 -4.97
CA VAL A 2 6.97 24.14 -5.76
C VAL A 2 5.80 23.90 -4.82
N LYS A 3 4.57 24.17 -5.28
CA LYS A 3 3.33 23.92 -4.54
C LYS A 3 2.65 22.66 -5.08
N ILE A 4 2.49 21.64 -4.27
CA ILE A 4 2.00 20.32 -4.67
C ILE A 4 0.61 20.07 -4.06
N ALA A 5 -0.37 19.76 -4.91
CA ALA A 5 -1.65 19.23 -4.46
C ALA A 5 -1.60 17.70 -4.44
N PHE A 6 -1.73 17.10 -3.27
CA PHE A 6 -1.80 15.65 -3.11
C PHE A 6 -3.24 15.15 -3.14
N THR A 7 -3.49 13.99 -3.73
CA THR A 7 -4.80 13.33 -3.71
C THR A 7 -4.67 11.81 -3.77
N GLY A 8 -5.68 11.13 -3.31
CA GLY A 8 -5.78 9.67 -3.26
C GLY A 8 -6.75 9.25 -2.18
N GLY A 9 -7.19 8.01 -2.16
CA GLY A 9 -8.06 7.57 -1.08
C GLY A 9 -8.90 6.33 -1.38
N GLY A 10 -9.77 6.01 -0.44
CA GLY A 10 -10.60 4.82 -0.47
C GLY A 10 -9.94 3.57 0.13
N THR A 11 -8.61 3.51 0.19
CA THR A 11 -7.84 2.47 0.88
C THR A 11 -6.59 3.06 1.51
N VAL A 12 -6.03 2.38 2.51
CA VAL A 12 -4.76 2.78 3.16
C VAL A 12 -3.62 2.87 2.14
N GLY A 13 -3.55 1.93 1.19
CA GLY A 13 -2.52 1.91 0.14
C GLY A 13 -2.53 3.14 -0.77
N HIS A 14 -3.71 3.77 -0.99
CA HIS A 14 -3.81 5.02 -1.75
C HIS A 14 -3.48 6.28 -0.95
N VAL A 15 -3.13 6.15 0.31
CA VAL A 15 -2.80 7.28 1.20
C VAL A 15 -1.36 7.21 1.69
N SER A 16 -0.85 6.01 1.94
CA SER A 16 0.43 5.76 2.63
C SER A 16 1.63 6.50 2.00
N VAL A 17 1.76 6.50 0.68
CA VAL A 17 2.85 7.23 0.00
C VAL A 17 2.71 8.75 0.20
N ASN A 18 1.50 9.29 0.16
CA ASN A 18 1.27 10.71 0.39
C ASN A 18 1.62 11.13 1.82
N LEU A 19 1.41 10.24 2.80
CA LEU A 19 1.80 10.46 4.20
C LEU A 19 3.31 10.62 4.39
N SER A 20 4.11 10.00 3.55
CA SER A 20 5.57 10.17 3.58
C SER A 20 6.05 11.34 2.72
N LEU A 21 5.42 11.59 1.57
CA LEU A 21 5.83 12.66 0.64
C LEU A 21 5.50 14.07 1.16
N ILE A 22 4.36 14.25 1.83
CA ILE A 22 3.93 15.57 2.31
C ILE A 22 4.92 16.15 3.32
N PRO A 23 5.30 15.45 4.41
CA PRO A 23 6.32 15.96 5.33
C PRO A 23 7.65 16.24 4.64
N THR A 24 8.08 15.33 3.75
CA THR A 24 9.33 15.50 3.00
C THR A 24 9.30 16.74 2.10
N ALA A 25 8.16 17.06 1.49
CA ALA A 25 8.00 18.27 0.70
C ALA A 25 8.10 19.54 1.57
N LEU A 26 7.44 19.54 2.73
CA LEU A 26 7.48 20.66 3.68
C LEU A 26 8.88 20.87 4.26
N GLU A 27 9.58 19.80 4.65
CA GLU A 27 10.97 19.82 5.13
C GLU A 27 11.95 20.41 4.10
N LYS A 28 11.72 20.18 2.81
CA LYS A 28 12.51 20.74 1.71
C LYS A 28 12.07 22.17 1.30
N GLY A 29 11.14 22.78 2.03
CA GLY A 29 10.68 24.14 1.76
C GLY A 29 9.69 24.28 0.60
N HIS A 30 9.02 23.20 0.24
CA HIS A 30 7.91 23.19 -0.71
C HIS A 30 6.56 23.40 0.02
N GLU A 31 5.52 23.79 -0.72
CA GLU A 31 4.17 23.86 -0.20
C GLU A 31 3.39 22.59 -0.55
N ALA A 32 2.58 22.10 0.37
CA ALA A 32 1.78 20.89 0.18
C ALA A 32 0.39 21.05 0.81
N PHE A 33 -0.62 20.51 0.13
CA PHE A 33 -1.98 20.37 0.67
C PHE A 33 -2.64 19.12 0.11
N TYR A 34 -3.72 18.68 0.76
CA TYR A 34 -4.44 17.47 0.37
C TYR A 34 -5.85 17.74 -0.08
N ILE A 35 -6.28 17.08 -1.18
CA ILE A 35 -7.67 17.07 -1.64
C ILE A 35 -8.18 15.64 -1.53
N GLY A 36 -9.21 15.41 -0.70
CA GLY A 36 -9.76 14.09 -0.46
C GLY A 36 -11.27 14.09 -0.24
N SER A 37 -11.87 12.95 0.07
CA SER A 37 -13.30 12.84 0.32
C SER A 37 -13.70 13.45 1.67
N LYS A 38 -15.01 13.68 1.84
CA LYS A 38 -15.56 14.22 3.10
C LYS A 38 -15.48 13.25 4.28
N GLN A 39 -15.52 11.94 4.01
CA GLN A 39 -15.67 10.88 5.01
C GLN A 39 -14.88 9.61 4.66
N GLY A 40 -13.77 9.74 3.93
CA GLY A 40 -12.92 8.60 3.58
C GLY A 40 -11.82 8.36 4.62
N ILE A 41 -11.20 7.16 4.54
CA ILE A 41 -10.06 6.79 5.38
C ILE A 41 -8.89 7.77 5.21
N GLU A 42 -8.73 8.35 4.02
CA GLU A 42 -7.72 9.35 3.72
C GLU A 42 -7.89 10.60 4.60
N ARG A 43 -9.13 11.00 4.88
CA ARG A 43 -9.38 12.15 5.77
C ARG A 43 -8.87 11.86 7.18
N GLU A 44 -9.26 10.73 7.74
CA GLU A 44 -8.83 10.32 9.08
C GLU A 44 -7.30 10.24 9.16
N MET A 45 -6.66 9.57 8.20
CA MET A 45 -5.21 9.39 8.19
C MET A 45 -4.45 10.71 8.05
N ILE A 46 -4.84 11.56 7.09
CA ILE A 46 -4.15 12.84 6.87
C ILE A 46 -4.36 13.78 8.06
N THR A 47 -5.60 13.94 8.55
CA THR A 47 -5.85 14.90 9.63
C THR A 47 -5.33 14.45 10.99
N SER A 48 -5.19 13.14 11.23
CA SER A 48 -4.62 12.62 12.48
C SER A 48 -3.10 12.54 12.49
N GLN A 49 -2.48 12.19 11.35
CA GLN A 49 -1.03 11.98 11.26
C GLN A 49 -0.28 13.23 10.77
N LEU A 50 -0.93 14.09 10.01
CA LEU A 50 -0.36 15.33 9.46
C LEU A 50 -1.27 16.53 9.75
N PRO A 51 -1.48 16.89 11.02
CA PRO A 51 -2.44 17.93 11.41
C PRO A 51 -2.12 19.32 10.83
N GLU A 52 -0.86 19.59 10.51
CA GLU A 52 -0.41 20.83 9.85
C GLU A 52 -0.78 20.89 8.35
N THR A 53 -1.15 19.77 7.75
CA THR A 53 -1.49 19.72 6.32
C THR A 53 -2.91 20.20 6.08
N THR A 54 -3.07 21.24 5.26
CA THR A 54 -4.40 21.70 4.88
C THR A 54 -5.14 20.65 4.07
N TYR A 55 -6.30 20.21 4.58
CA TYR A 55 -7.15 19.23 3.94
C TYR A 55 -8.40 19.85 3.34
N TYR A 56 -8.63 19.66 2.05
CA TYR A 56 -9.81 20.14 1.32
C TYR A 56 -10.76 18.99 1.00
N PRO A 57 -11.93 18.91 1.68
CA PRO A 57 -12.92 17.88 1.42
C PRO A 57 -13.74 18.18 0.16
N ILE A 58 -13.82 17.19 -0.73
CA ILE A 58 -14.64 17.26 -1.94
C ILE A 58 -15.71 16.16 -1.95
N SER A 59 -16.71 16.34 -2.81
CA SER A 59 -17.66 15.28 -3.13
C SER A 59 -16.98 14.20 -3.96
N SER A 60 -17.20 12.94 -3.63
CA SER A 60 -16.65 11.79 -4.37
C SER A 60 -17.70 10.68 -4.46
N GLY A 61 -17.70 9.91 -5.55
CA GLY A 61 -18.56 8.75 -5.75
C GLY A 61 -17.74 7.53 -6.09
N LYS A 62 -18.17 6.33 -5.65
CA LYS A 62 -17.56 5.07 -6.03
C LYS A 62 -18.07 4.70 -7.43
N LEU A 63 -17.22 4.76 -8.45
CA LEU A 63 -17.54 4.26 -9.78
C LEU A 63 -17.57 2.72 -9.76
N ARG A 64 -18.76 2.13 -9.65
CA ARG A 64 -18.95 0.68 -9.65
C ARG A 64 -19.06 0.16 -11.08
N ARG A 65 -18.66 -1.09 -11.32
CA ARG A 65 -18.64 -1.70 -12.67
C ARG A 65 -20.01 -2.18 -13.17
N TYR A 66 -21.03 -2.21 -12.32
CA TYR A 66 -22.37 -2.67 -12.66
C TYR A 66 -23.38 -1.52 -12.67
N LEU A 67 -24.35 -1.60 -13.58
CA LEU A 67 -25.41 -0.61 -13.69
C LEU A 67 -26.37 -0.74 -12.48
N SER A 68 -26.45 0.30 -11.67
CA SER A 68 -27.39 0.44 -10.57
C SER A 68 -27.85 1.88 -10.43
N VAL A 69 -29.00 2.08 -9.77
CA VAL A 69 -29.51 3.44 -9.46
C VAL A 69 -28.52 4.22 -8.60
N GLU A 70 -27.72 3.52 -7.78
CA GLU A 70 -26.64 4.10 -6.98
C GLU A 70 -25.52 4.68 -7.85
N ASN A 71 -25.23 4.07 -9.02
CA ASN A 71 -24.24 4.58 -9.95
C ASN A 71 -24.64 5.94 -10.51
N LEU A 72 -25.93 6.20 -10.76
CA LEU A 72 -26.38 7.51 -11.21
C LEU A 72 -26.09 8.58 -10.14
N LYS A 73 -26.36 8.28 -8.88
CA LYS A 73 -26.05 9.18 -7.76
C LYS A 73 -24.53 9.38 -7.61
N ASP A 74 -23.74 8.35 -7.84
CA ASP A 74 -22.27 8.44 -7.77
C ASP A 74 -21.71 9.27 -8.94
N VAL A 75 -22.26 9.21 -10.13
CA VAL A 75 -21.90 10.10 -11.25
C VAL A 75 -22.16 11.57 -10.88
N PHE A 76 -23.33 11.89 -10.30
CA PHE A 76 -23.61 13.26 -9.83
C PHE A 76 -22.62 13.72 -8.75
N LYS A 77 -22.21 12.83 -7.82
CA LYS A 77 -21.19 13.15 -6.83
C LYS A 77 -19.83 13.42 -7.48
N VAL A 78 -19.47 12.65 -8.52
CA VAL A 78 -18.22 12.89 -9.28
C VAL A 78 -18.26 14.27 -9.97
N VAL A 79 -19.35 14.61 -10.66
CA VAL A 79 -19.50 15.92 -11.32
C VAL A 79 -19.44 17.07 -10.30
N LYS A 80 -20.14 16.93 -9.17
CA LYS A 80 -20.03 17.89 -8.07
C LYS A 80 -18.60 17.98 -7.53
N GLY A 81 -17.93 16.84 -7.37
CA GLY A 81 -16.54 16.77 -6.94
C GLY A 81 -15.56 17.48 -7.87
N ILE A 82 -15.79 17.42 -9.18
CA ILE A 82 -15.01 18.20 -10.16
C ILE A 82 -15.16 19.70 -9.88
N GLY A 83 -16.39 20.17 -9.63
CA GLY A 83 -16.66 21.57 -9.28
C GLY A 83 -16.00 21.98 -7.97
N ASP A 84 -16.09 21.11 -6.93
CA ASP A 84 -15.47 21.34 -5.63
C ASP A 84 -13.93 21.44 -5.79
N ALA A 85 -13.31 20.44 -6.44
CA ALA A 85 -11.88 20.38 -6.70
C ALA A 85 -11.39 21.59 -7.53
N ARG A 86 -12.16 21.97 -8.56
CA ARG A 86 -11.83 23.12 -9.41
C ARG A 86 -11.77 24.43 -8.62
N LYS A 87 -12.66 24.64 -7.66
CA LYS A 87 -12.64 25.81 -6.75
C LYS A 87 -11.37 25.82 -5.90
N VAL A 88 -11.00 24.67 -5.33
CA VAL A 88 -9.79 24.53 -4.52
C VAL A 88 -8.56 24.84 -5.38
N LEU A 89 -8.41 24.15 -6.53
CA LEU A 89 -7.27 24.30 -7.41
C LEU A 89 -7.11 25.72 -7.97
N LYS A 90 -8.21 26.41 -8.26
CA LYS A 90 -8.17 27.83 -8.67
C LYS A 90 -7.68 28.76 -7.58
N ARG A 91 -8.04 28.49 -6.32
CA ARG A 91 -7.64 29.29 -5.17
C ARG A 91 -6.20 29.05 -4.82
N GLU A 92 -5.81 27.78 -4.68
CA GLU A 92 -4.48 27.36 -4.21
C GLU A 92 -3.40 27.46 -5.29
N ARG A 93 -3.76 27.36 -6.56
CA ARG A 93 -2.86 27.43 -7.73
C ARG A 93 -1.62 26.57 -7.58
N PRO A 94 -1.76 25.23 -7.37
CA PRO A 94 -0.59 24.38 -7.28
C PRO A 94 0.10 24.27 -8.64
N ASP A 95 1.40 24.10 -8.62
CA ASP A 95 2.22 23.86 -9.82
C ASP A 95 1.96 22.45 -10.37
N ILE A 96 1.61 21.50 -9.51
CA ILE A 96 1.35 20.12 -9.90
C ILE A 96 0.33 19.43 -8.98
N VAL A 97 -0.39 18.46 -9.54
CA VAL A 97 -1.21 17.51 -8.79
C VAL A 97 -0.53 16.14 -8.79
N PHE A 98 -0.23 15.58 -7.62
CA PHE A 98 0.22 14.20 -7.44
C PHE A 98 -0.93 13.34 -6.95
N SER A 99 -1.26 12.29 -7.71
CA SER A 99 -2.36 11.38 -7.43
C SER A 99 -1.87 9.96 -7.17
N LYS A 100 -2.18 9.44 -5.99
CA LYS A 100 -1.94 8.04 -5.62
C LYS A 100 -3.05 7.09 -6.09
N GLY A 101 -4.10 7.63 -6.72
CA GLY A 101 -5.21 6.84 -7.22
C GLY A 101 -6.40 6.74 -6.27
N GLY A 102 -7.28 5.78 -6.54
CA GLY A 102 -8.59 5.68 -5.90
C GLY A 102 -9.63 6.60 -6.51
N PHE A 103 -10.92 6.32 -6.29
CA PHE A 103 -12.02 7.07 -6.92
C PHE A 103 -12.09 8.54 -6.52
N VAL A 104 -11.52 8.89 -5.37
CA VAL A 104 -11.44 10.26 -4.85
C VAL A 104 -10.57 11.15 -5.74
N SER A 105 -9.55 10.58 -6.37
CA SER A 105 -8.63 11.34 -7.23
C SER A 105 -9.21 11.69 -8.60
N VAL A 106 -10.17 10.93 -9.12
CA VAL A 106 -10.72 11.16 -10.46
C VAL A 106 -11.29 12.58 -10.63
N PRO A 107 -12.16 13.10 -9.74
CA PRO A 107 -12.64 14.48 -9.82
C PRO A 107 -11.51 15.52 -9.79
N VAL A 108 -10.46 15.27 -8.99
CA VAL A 108 -9.31 16.20 -8.86
C VAL A 108 -8.52 16.26 -10.16
N ILE A 109 -8.24 15.12 -10.78
CA ILE A 109 -7.50 15.02 -12.05
C ILE A 109 -8.26 15.69 -13.18
N LEU A 110 -9.59 15.49 -13.27
CA LEU A 110 -10.43 16.14 -14.29
C LEU A 110 -10.49 17.65 -14.08
N ALA A 111 -10.56 18.10 -12.83
CA ALA A 111 -10.51 19.52 -12.51
C ALA A 111 -9.15 20.14 -12.85
N ALA A 112 -8.04 19.47 -12.51
CA ALA A 112 -6.68 19.89 -12.86
C ALA A 112 -6.51 20.01 -14.36
N LYS A 113 -6.98 19.00 -15.14
CA LYS A 113 -6.97 19.05 -16.60
C LYS A 113 -7.72 20.28 -17.15
N SER A 114 -8.89 20.61 -16.57
CA SER A 114 -9.69 21.79 -17.01
C SER A 114 -9.03 23.14 -16.69
N LEU A 115 -8.00 23.13 -15.86
CA LEU A 115 -7.22 24.32 -15.45
C LEU A 115 -5.80 24.30 -16.02
N ASN A 116 -5.46 23.32 -16.85
CA ASN A 116 -4.13 23.07 -17.40
C ASN A 116 -3.04 22.85 -16.33
N ILE A 117 -3.43 22.41 -15.13
CA ILE A 117 -2.48 22.03 -14.08
C ILE A 117 -1.95 20.63 -14.40
N PRO A 118 -0.62 20.43 -14.51
CA PRO A 118 -0.05 19.13 -14.79
C PRO A 118 -0.35 18.14 -13.67
N THR A 119 -0.54 16.87 -14.04
CA THR A 119 -0.89 15.81 -13.08
C THR A 119 0.03 14.62 -13.28
N ILE A 120 0.62 14.13 -12.18
CA ILE A 120 1.32 12.87 -12.09
C ILE A 120 0.42 11.86 -11.37
N VAL A 121 0.29 10.68 -11.94
CA VAL A 121 -0.46 9.56 -11.34
C VAL A 121 0.53 8.48 -10.94
N HIS A 122 0.31 7.85 -9.80
CA HIS A 122 1.11 6.72 -9.33
C HIS A 122 0.25 5.47 -9.21
N GLU A 123 0.70 4.35 -9.81
CA GLU A 123 0.09 3.04 -9.70
C GLU A 123 0.94 2.11 -8.82
N SER A 124 0.34 1.54 -7.81
CA SER A 124 1.03 0.62 -6.89
C SER A 124 0.89 -0.84 -7.27
N ASP A 125 -0.22 -1.22 -7.87
CA ASP A 125 -0.50 -2.61 -8.22
C ASP A 125 0.05 -2.95 -9.60
N LEU A 126 0.26 -4.24 -9.87
CA LEU A 126 0.76 -4.73 -11.15
C LEU A 126 -0.15 -4.32 -12.31
N THR A 127 -1.46 -4.39 -12.12
CA THR A 127 -2.45 -3.99 -13.13
C THR A 127 -3.18 -2.71 -12.70
N PRO A 128 -3.24 -1.68 -13.59
CA PRO A 128 -3.86 -0.42 -13.24
C PRO A 128 -5.32 -0.54 -12.84
N GLY A 129 -5.66 0.05 -11.70
CA GLY A 129 -7.04 0.15 -11.24
C GLY A 129 -7.92 1.02 -12.14
N LEU A 130 -9.26 0.88 -12.04
CA LEU A 130 -10.21 1.64 -12.89
C LEU A 130 -10.02 3.16 -12.77
N ALA A 131 -9.79 3.66 -11.55
CA ALA A 131 -9.54 5.08 -11.34
C ALA A 131 -8.28 5.54 -12.09
N ASN A 132 -7.19 4.79 -12.01
CA ASN A 132 -5.95 5.10 -12.71
C ASN A 132 -6.07 4.90 -14.23
N LYS A 133 -6.84 3.91 -14.73
CA LYS A 133 -7.15 3.78 -16.17
C LYS A 133 -7.86 5.02 -16.73
N ILE A 134 -8.70 5.67 -15.93
CA ILE A 134 -9.32 6.94 -16.29
C ILE A 134 -8.29 8.07 -16.19
N ALA A 135 -7.58 8.16 -15.08
CA ALA A 135 -6.62 9.20 -14.75
C ALA A 135 -5.46 9.31 -15.77
N ILE A 136 -4.92 8.18 -16.21
CA ILE A 136 -3.82 8.09 -17.19
C ILE A 136 -4.15 8.83 -18.50
N LYS A 137 -5.43 8.85 -18.92
CA LYS A 137 -5.84 9.56 -20.15
C LYS A 137 -5.59 11.07 -20.07
N PHE A 138 -5.61 11.63 -18.86
CA PHE A 138 -5.51 13.06 -18.60
C PHE A 138 -4.19 13.46 -17.94
N ALA A 139 -3.49 12.50 -17.35
CA ALA A 139 -2.21 12.71 -16.71
C ALA A 139 -1.09 13.01 -17.72
N LYS A 140 -0.12 13.79 -17.29
CA LYS A 140 1.12 14.07 -18.03
C LYS A 140 2.17 13.00 -17.83
N ARG A 141 2.23 12.42 -16.62
CA ARG A 141 3.14 11.32 -16.23
C ARG A 141 2.39 10.27 -15.44
N LEU A 142 2.85 9.03 -15.57
CA LEU A 142 2.46 7.89 -14.74
C LEU A 142 3.70 7.25 -14.16
N TYR A 143 3.72 7.08 -12.85
CA TYR A 143 4.74 6.30 -12.16
C TYR A 143 4.19 4.93 -11.79
N THR A 144 5.00 3.90 -11.94
CA THR A 144 4.62 2.51 -11.64
C THR A 144 5.53 1.89 -10.60
N THR A 145 4.94 1.11 -9.69
CA THR A 145 5.68 0.35 -8.67
C THR A 145 6.26 -0.94 -9.24
N PHE A 146 5.55 -1.58 -10.17
CA PHE A 146 6.04 -2.76 -10.88
C PHE A 146 6.52 -2.36 -12.27
N GLU A 147 7.67 -2.90 -12.70
CA GLU A 147 8.17 -2.70 -14.06
C GLU A 147 7.20 -3.27 -15.10
N ASP A 148 6.67 -4.45 -14.83
CA ASP A 148 5.70 -5.14 -15.70
C ASP A 148 4.40 -4.34 -15.90
N THR A 149 4.09 -3.37 -15.05
CA THR A 149 2.94 -2.45 -15.25
C THR A 149 3.09 -1.63 -16.54
N LEU A 150 4.32 -1.37 -16.99
CA LEU A 150 4.59 -0.66 -18.24
C LEU A 150 3.97 -1.36 -19.46
N LYS A 151 3.72 -2.67 -19.40
CA LYS A 151 3.04 -3.44 -20.46
C LYS A 151 1.56 -3.08 -20.63
N TYR A 152 0.95 -2.47 -19.61
CA TYR A 152 -0.50 -2.15 -19.57
C TYR A 152 -0.81 -0.66 -19.73
N VAL A 153 0.22 0.19 -19.91
CA VAL A 153 0.11 1.64 -19.90
C VAL A 153 0.89 2.28 -21.06
N PRO A 154 0.58 3.52 -21.48
CA PRO A 154 1.35 4.21 -22.51
C PRO A 154 2.81 4.45 -22.09
N HIS A 155 3.76 3.87 -22.80
CA HIS A 155 5.20 3.97 -22.51
C HIS A 155 5.73 5.42 -22.54
N GLU A 156 5.25 6.23 -23.47
CA GLU A 156 5.75 7.58 -23.71
C GLU A 156 5.58 8.55 -22.54
N LYS A 157 4.71 8.22 -21.59
CA LYS A 157 4.47 9.02 -20.37
C LYS A 157 4.55 8.24 -19.07
N SER A 158 5.07 7.02 -19.12
CA SER A 158 5.12 6.13 -17.96
C SER A 158 6.56 5.83 -17.59
N ASP A 159 6.86 5.96 -16.30
CA ASP A 159 8.17 5.69 -15.72
C ASP A 159 8.03 4.63 -14.62
N PHE A 160 8.90 3.63 -14.64
CA PHE A 160 9.09 2.72 -13.53
C PHE A 160 9.88 3.44 -12.43
N VAL A 161 9.32 3.54 -11.24
CA VAL A 161 9.94 4.17 -10.06
C VAL A 161 10.16 3.18 -8.92
N GLY A 162 9.67 1.93 -9.07
CA GLY A 162 9.75 0.96 -8.00
C GLY A 162 8.82 1.29 -6.81
N ALA A 163 9.01 0.58 -5.71
CA ALA A 163 8.27 0.82 -4.49
C ALA A 163 8.90 1.97 -3.69
N THR A 164 8.04 2.81 -3.11
CA THR A 164 8.49 3.81 -2.14
C THR A 164 8.51 3.18 -0.76
N ILE A 165 9.69 2.83 -0.29
CA ILE A 165 9.89 2.17 0.99
C ILE A 165 10.07 3.20 2.10
N ARG A 166 9.47 2.93 3.27
CA ARG A 166 9.68 3.75 4.46
C ARG A 166 11.14 3.61 4.93
N GLU A 167 11.81 4.73 5.16
CA GLU A 167 13.22 4.73 5.58
C GLU A 167 13.44 4.10 6.95
N ASP A 168 12.50 4.29 7.88
CA ASP A 168 12.53 3.74 9.22
C ASP A 168 12.49 2.20 9.25
N LEU A 169 12.02 1.58 8.15
CA LEU A 169 11.86 0.13 8.07
C LEU A 169 13.18 -0.64 8.32
N LYS A 170 14.31 -0.07 7.89
CA LYS A 170 15.64 -0.65 8.06
C LYS A 170 16.28 -0.34 9.42
N HIS A 171 15.62 0.49 10.23
CA HIS A 171 16.13 0.97 11.51
C HIS A 171 15.43 0.32 12.72
N GLY A 172 14.70 -0.77 12.51
CA GLY A 172 14.09 -1.53 13.59
C GLY A 172 15.15 -2.17 14.51
N HIS A 173 14.89 -2.15 15.81
CA HIS A 173 15.77 -2.66 16.83
C HIS A 173 15.28 -4.02 17.34
N GLN A 174 16.06 -5.07 17.13
CA GLN A 174 15.70 -6.43 17.56
C GLN A 174 15.43 -6.51 19.08
N GLN A 175 16.21 -5.78 19.90
CA GLN A 175 16.00 -5.76 21.34
C GLN A 175 14.60 -5.27 21.73
N ASN A 176 14.10 -4.25 21.04
CA ASN A 176 12.74 -3.73 21.26
C ASN A 176 11.70 -4.75 20.82
N GLY A 177 11.89 -5.38 19.66
CA GLY A 177 10.98 -6.42 19.17
C GLY A 177 10.86 -7.61 20.13
N TYR A 178 11.98 -8.08 20.67
CA TYR A 178 11.97 -9.12 21.71
C TYR A 178 11.33 -8.64 23.02
N ALA A 179 11.59 -7.40 23.45
CA ALA A 179 10.98 -6.83 24.64
C ALA A 179 9.46 -6.67 24.52
N LEU A 180 8.96 -6.27 23.34
CA LEU A 180 7.53 -6.13 23.05
C LEU A 180 6.79 -7.47 23.07
N THR A 181 7.42 -8.52 22.58
CA THR A 181 6.78 -9.83 22.40
C THR A 181 7.03 -10.79 23.57
N GLY A 182 8.09 -10.58 24.32
CA GLY A 182 8.60 -11.57 25.30
C GLY A 182 9.27 -12.78 24.64
N PHE A 183 9.56 -12.70 23.33
CA PHE A 183 10.16 -13.81 22.58
C PHE A 183 11.68 -13.88 22.77
N THR A 184 12.26 -14.97 22.30
CA THR A 184 13.69 -15.23 22.37
C THR A 184 14.26 -15.59 21.00
N PRO A 185 15.55 -15.35 20.74
CA PRO A 185 16.18 -15.69 19.45
C PRO A 185 16.34 -17.21 19.20
N ASN A 186 15.94 -18.05 20.14
CA ASN A 186 16.15 -19.49 20.07
C ASN A 186 15.20 -20.23 19.14
N LYS A 187 14.12 -19.58 18.72
CA LYS A 187 13.10 -20.13 17.82
C LYS A 187 12.73 -19.09 16.77
N LYS A 188 12.47 -19.54 15.54
CA LYS A 188 12.06 -18.67 14.43
C LYS A 188 10.78 -17.90 14.77
N ILE A 189 10.67 -16.70 14.22
CA ILE A 189 9.52 -15.83 14.42
C ILE A 189 8.72 -15.75 13.14
N LEU A 190 7.45 -16.11 13.22
CA LEU A 190 6.44 -15.99 12.18
C LEU A 190 5.59 -14.75 12.45
N LEU A 191 5.62 -13.77 11.54
CA LEU A 191 4.69 -12.66 11.54
C LEU A 191 3.48 -13.01 10.68
N VAL A 192 2.28 -12.84 11.22
CA VAL A 192 1.02 -13.02 10.49
C VAL A 192 0.26 -11.71 10.41
N MET A 193 -0.12 -11.29 9.19
CA MET A 193 -0.90 -10.07 9.00
C MET A 193 -1.88 -10.15 7.82
N GLY A 194 -3.15 -9.90 8.11
CA GLY A 194 -4.25 -9.93 7.13
C GLY A 194 -4.47 -8.62 6.35
N GLY A 195 -3.49 -7.69 6.38
CA GLY A 195 -3.67 -6.33 5.87
C GLY A 195 -4.25 -5.38 6.93
N SER A 196 -4.53 -4.12 6.56
CA SER A 196 -4.94 -3.07 7.49
C SER A 196 -6.25 -3.32 8.24
N MET A 197 -7.15 -4.14 7.67
CA MET A 197 -8.42 -4.50 8.28
C MET A 197 -8.39 -5.86 8.98
N GLY A 198 -7.28 -6.59 8.87
CA GLY A 198 -7.20 -7.99 9.27
C GLY A 198 -7.86 -8.94 8.27
N SER A 199 -7.82 -10.23 8.56
CA SER A 199 -8.46 -11.29 7.76
C SER A 199 -8.97 -12.41 8.65
N LEU A 200 -10.30 -12.56 8.73
CA LEU A 200 -10.91 -13.65 9.49
C LEU A 200 -10.41 -15.02 9.03
N LYS A 201 -10.35 -15.27 7.72
CA LYS A 201 -9.94 -16.56 7.17
C LYS A 201 -8.50 -16.90 7.55
N ILE A 202 -7.56 -15.94 7.43
CA ILE A 202 -6.17 -16.15 7.84
C ILE A 202 -6.09 -16.35 9.35
N ASN A 203 -6.77 -15.50 10.14
CA ASN A 203 -6.78 -15.60 11.59
C ASN A 203 -7.28 -16.98 12.06
N GLU A 204 -8.36 -17.47 11.49
CA GLU A 204 -8.94 -18.78 11.80
C GLU A 204 -8.00 -19.93 11.40
N ALA A 205 -7.39 -19.85 10.22
CA ALA A 205 -6.44 -20.86 9.76
C ALA A 205 -5.22 -20.96 10.70
N ILE A 206 -4.62 -19.84 11.07
CA ILE A 206 -3.50 -19.79 12.02
C ILE A 206 -3.90 -20.37 13.38
N ARG A 207 -5.04 -19.93 13.93
CA ARG A 207 -5.49 -20.36 15.27
C ARG A 207 -5.85 -21.83 15.32
N ARG A 208 -6.38 -22.38 14.24
CA ARG A 208 -6.71 -23.82 14.14
C ARG A 208 -5.48 -24.71 14.25
N HIS A 209 -4.32 -24.23 13.77
CA HIS A 209 -3.06 -24.98 13.75
C HIS A 209 -2.00 -24.37 14.65
N LEU A 210 -2.45 -23.66 15.67
CA LEU A 210 -1.55 -22.96 16.57
C LEU A 210 -0.58 -23.88 17.26
N ASP A 211 -1.04 -25.06 17.73
CA ASP A 211 -0.20 -26.04 18.43
C ASP A 211 0.92 -26.58 17.54
N GLU A 212 0.62 -26.89 16.28
CA GLU A 212 1.60 -27.36 15.31
C GLU A 212 2.58 -26.25 14.92
N LEU A 213 2.08 -25.06 14.66
CA LEU A 213 2.93 -23.91 14.30
C LEU A 213 3.87 -23.52 15.44
N LEU A 214 3.40 -23.59 16.69
CA LEU A 214 4.20 -23.29 17.86
C LEU A 214 5.30 -24.33 18.14
N GLN A 215 5.30 -25.49 17.48
CA GLN A 215 6.45 -26.39 17.53
C GLN A 215 7.68 -25.79 16.82
N THR A 216 7.47 -25.02 15.76
CA THR A 216 8.52 -24.44 14.90
C THR A 216 8.74 -22.97 15.14
N TYR A 217 7.68 -22.20 15.42
CA TYR A 217 7.70 -20.75 15.48
C TYR A 217 7.31 -20.18 16.85
N GLN A 218 7.75 -18.99 17.12
CA GLN A 218 7.07 -18.01 17.94
C GLN A 218 6.24 -17.12 16.99
N ILE A 219 5.02 -16.74 17.34
CA ILE A 219 4.09 -16.14 16.38
C ILE A 219 3.64 -14.75 16.84
N ILE A 220 3.90 -13.75 16.01
CA ILE A 220 3.34 -12.40 16.12
C ILE A 220 2.12 -12.34 15.20
N HIS A 221 0.93 -12.11 15.73
CA HIS A 221 -0.30 -12.10 14.94
C HIS A 221 -0.98 -10.74 14.98
N LEU A 222 -0.91 -9.99 13.87
CA LEU A 222 -1.64 -8.75 13.65
C LEU A 222 -3.03 -9.10 13.10
N THR A 223 -3.99 -9.23 14.00
CA THR A 223 -5.29 -9.82 13.70
C THR A 223 -6.28 -8.90 13.01
N GLY A 224 -6.12 -7.58 13.16
CA GLY A 224 -7.09 -6.55 12.78
C GLY A 224 -7.98 -6.11 13.94
N LYS A 225 -8.57 -4.93 13.80
CA LYS A 225 -9.38 -4.29 14.85
C LYS A 225 -10.57 -5.15 15.26
N GLY A 226 -10.68 -5.41 16.57
CA GLY A 226 -11.76 -6.23 17.16
C GLY A 226 -11.65 -7.72 16.90
N LEU A 227 -10.50 -8.22 16.36
CA LEU A 227 -10.33 -9.62 15.99
C LEU A 227 -9.32 -10.38 16.86
N VAL A 228 -8.87 -9.78 17.95
CA VAL A 228 -8.06 -10.49 18.97
C VAL A 228 -8.91 -11.55 19.66
N ALA A 229 -8.40 -12.78 19.74
CA ALA A 229 -9.03 -13.87 20.47
C ALA A 229 -8.47 -13.91 21.91
N SER A 230 -9.15 -13.21 22.82
CA SER A 230 -8.72 -13.07 24.23
C SER A 230 -8.72 -14.37 25.04
N ASN A 231 -9.39 -15.39 24.54
CA ASN A 231 -9.44 -16.73 25.14
C ASN A 231 -8.23 -17.61 24.76
N ILE A 232 -7.37 -17.16 23.84
CA ILE A 232 -6.16 -17.87 23.44
C ILE A 232 -4.97 -17.20 24.12
N ASN A 233 -4.40 -17.92 25.07
CA ASN A 233 -3.18 -17.52 25.78
C ASN A 233 -2.21 -18.72 25.78
N GLN A 234 -1.25 -18.68 24.85
CA GLN A 234 -0.25 -19.75 24.69
C GLN A 234 1.15 -19.14 24.64
N ASP A 235 2.10 -19.79 25.26
CA ASP A 235 3.50 -19.39 25.21
C ASP A 235 4.02 -19.39 23.77
N GLY A 236 4.67 -18.30 23.38
CA GLY A 236 5.14 -18.12 22.00
C GLY A 236 4.11 -17.58 21.02
N TYR A 237 2.93 -17.16 21.49
CA TYR A 237 1.88 -16.55 20.67
C TYR A 237 1.44 -15.20 21.23
N VAL A 238 1.64 -14.13 20.47
CA VAL A 238 1.16 -12.79 20.84
C VAL A 238 0.25 -12.23 19.75
N GLN A 239 -0.81 -11.55 20.17
CA GLN A 239 -1.79 -10.97 19.29
C GLN A 239 -1.87 -9.45 19.49
N TYR A 240 -1.94 -8.71 18.38
CA TYR A 240 -2.20 -7.27 18.36
C TYR A 240 -3.35 -6.98 17.37
N GLU A 241 -4.21 -6.03 17.67
CA GLU A 241 -5.19 -5.55 16.68
C GLU A 241 -4.48 -4.90 15.49
N PHE A 242 -3.56 -4.02 15.79
CA PHE A 242 -2.63 -3.37 14.86
C PHE A 242 -1.45 -2.79 15.64
N VAL A 243 -0.37 -2.52 14.92
CA VAL A 243 0.81 -1.83 15.43
C VAL A 243 1.16 -0.67 14.49
N LYS A 244 1.84 0.34 14.99
CA LYS A 244 2.28 1.51 14.21
C LYS A 244 3.80 1.61 14.17
N GLU A 245 4.35 2.36 15.12
CA GLU A 245 5.81 2.57 15.22
C GLU A 245 6.53 1.28 15.57
N GLU A 246 5.89 0.44 16.37
CA GLU A 246 6.44 -0.86 16.79
C GLU A 246 6.61 -1.86 15.63
N LEU A 247 5.95 -1.63 14.48
CA LEU A 247 6.02 -2.57 13.34
C LEU A 247 7.47 -2.77 12.87
N THR A 248 8.29 -1.73 12.87
CA THR A 248 9.69 -1.81 12.44
C THR A 248 10.52 -2.72 13.33
N ASP A 249 10.32 -2.63 14.65
CA ASP A 249 10.99 -3.47 15.63
C ASP A 249 10.52 -4.93 15.56
N LEU A 250 9.22 -5.15 15.32
CA LEU A 250 8.67 -6.49 15.10
C LEU A 250 9.19 -7.13 13.81
N LEU A 251 9.29 -6.34 12.72
CA LEU A 251 9.88 -6.80 11.46
C LEU A 251 11.37 -7.14 11.61
N ALA A 252 12.10 -6.40 12.45
CA ALA A 252 13.52 -6.66 12.70
C ALA A 252 13.81 -8.03 13.37
N ILE A 253 12.82 -8.64 14.01
CA ILE A 253 12.91 -9.99 14.59
C ILE A 253 12.17 -11.05 13.78
N THR A 254 11.48 -10.67 12.71
CA THR A 254 10.66 -11.59 11.90
C THR A 254 11.52 -12.41 10.96
N ASP A 255 11.36 -13.72 11.01
CA ASP A 255 12.03 -14.65 10.10
C ASP A 255 11.20 -14.95 8.86
N THR A 256 9.91 -15.10 8.99
CA THR A 256 8.99 -15.50 7.92
C THR A 256 7.68 -14.74 8.09
N VAL A 257 7.01 -14.42 6.99
CA VAL A 257 5.73 -13.72 7.05
C VAL A 257 4.63 -14.50 6.32
N VAL A 258 3.43 -14.51 6.91
CA VAL A 258 2.17 -14.87 6.23
C VAL A 258 1.36 -13.59 6.07
N SER A 259 1.07 -13.19 4.84
CA SER A 259 0.41 -11.91 4.58
C SER A 259 -0.53 -11.93 3.38
N ARG A 260 -1.40 -10.93 3.31
CA ARG A 260 -2.03 -10.52 2.07
C ARG A 260 -0.98 -9.96 1.10
N ALA A 261 -1.32 -9.91 -0.20
CA ALA A 261 -0.42 -9.45 -1.26
C ALA A 261 -0.67 -7.98 -1.68
N GLY A 262 -0.85 -7.10 -0.71
CA GLY A 262 -0.90 -5.65 -0.97
C GLY A 262 0.49 -5.14 -1.36
N ALA A 263 0.59 -4.37 -2.45
CA ALA A 263 1.86 -3.98 -3.06
C ALA A 263 2.85 -3.36 -2.07
N ASN A 264 2.43 -2.42 -1.22
CA ASN A 264 3.33 -1.78 -0.26
C ASN A 264 3.96 -2.80 0.70
N ALA A 265 3.15 -3.67 1.31
CA ALA A 265 3.63 -4.64 2.30
C ALA A 265 4.60 -5.66 1.70
N ILE A 266 4.29 -6.20 0.52
CA ILE A 266 5.15 -7.21 -0.11
C ILE A 266 6.50 -6.64 -0.53
N TYR A 267 6.56 -5.37 -0.93
CA TYR A 267 7.83 -4.69 -1.21
C TYR A 267 8.61 -4.33 0.07
N GLU A 268 7.92 -4.04 1.19
CA GLU A 268 8.56 -3.89 2.49
C GLU A 268 9.25 -5.19 2.92
N PHE A 269 8.57 -6.33 2.80
CA PHE A 269 9.16 -7.66 3.10
C PHE A 269 10.31 -8.00 2.15
N LEU A 270 10.17 -7.71 0.85
CA LEU A 270 11.22 -7.89 -0.15
C LEU A 270 12.49 -7.10 0.23
N THR A 271 12.32 -5.84 0.62
CA THR A 271 13.42 -4.96 1.03
C THR A 271 14.14 -5.47 2.28
N LEU A 272 13.40 -6.06 3.21
CA LEU A 272 13.93 -6.68 4.43
C LEU A 272 14.42 -8.12 4.22
N ARG A 273 14.23 -8.67 3.02
CA ARG A 273 14.59 -10.06 2.67
C ARG A 273 13.90 -11.10 3.55
N ILE A 274 12.65 -10.84 3.93
CA ILE A 274 11.84 -11.75 4.72
C ILE A 274 11.07 -12.68 3.78
N PRO A 275 11.33 -14.00 3.79
CA PRO A 275 10.54 -14.97 3.03
C PRO A 275 9.07 -14.91 3.37
N MET A 276 8.23 -14.91 2.34
CA MET A 276 6.80 -14.63 2.49
C MET A 276 5.91 -15.71 1.86
N LEU A 277 4.91 -16.14 2.62
CA LEU A 277 3.75 -16.86 2.13
C LEU A 277 2.63 -15.85 1.90
N LEU A 278 2.26 -15.64 0.65
CA LEU A 278 1.24 -14.67 0.25
C LEU A 278 -0.11 -15.37 0.07
N ILE A 279 -1.11 -14.89 0.78
CA ILE A 279 -2.50 -15.34 0.68
C ILE A 279 -3.32 -14.16 0.16
N PRO A 280 -3.41 -13.97 -1.17
CA PRO A 280 -4.09 -12.83 -1.76
C PRO A 280 -5.58 -12.84 -1.48
N LEU A 281 -6.20 -11.66 -1.49
CA LEU A 281 -7.64 -11.51 -1.37
C LEU A 281 -8.35 -12.12 -2.60
N GLY A 282 -9.34 -12.97 -2.36
CA GLY A 282 -10.06 -13.69 -3.41
C GLY A 282 -10.87 -12.80 -4.35
N LEU A 283 -11.26 -13.33 -5.50
CA LEU A 283 -12.05 -12.61 -6.52
C LEU A 283 -13.47 -12.29 -6.07
N ASP A 284 -13.98 -12.98 -5.05
CA ASP A 284 -15.26 -12.70 -4.39
C ASP A 284 -15.25 -11.38 -3.60
N GLN A 285 -14.07 -10.93 -3.17
CA GLN A 285 -13.86 -9.76 -2.35
C GLN A 285 -13.05 -8.64 -3.03
N SER A 286 -12.31 -8.96 -4.11
CA SER A 286 -11.42 -8.03 -4.79
C SER A 286 -11.52 -8.12 -6.31
N ARG A 287 -10.74 -7.29 -7.00
CA ARG A 287 -10.61 -7.30 -8.46
C ARG A 287 -9.52 -8.27 -8.95
N GLY A 288 -8.82 -8.93 -8.03
CA GLY A 288 -7.69 -9.79 -8.35
C GLY A 288 -6.33 -9.08 -8.37
N ASP A 289 -6.26 -7.80 -8.06
CA ASP A 289 -5.02 -7.04 -7.98
C ASP A 289 -3.98 -7.70 -7.06
N GLN A 290 -4.41 -8.18 -5.88
CA GLN A 290 -3.51 -8.92 -4.99
C GLN A 290 -3.09 -10.28 -5.54
N ILE A 291 -3.95 -10.94 -6.29
CA ILE A 291 -3.60 -12.21 -6.96
C ILE A 291 -2.53 -11.97 -8.01
N ASP A 292 -2.66 -10.91 -8.81
CA ASP A 292 -1.67 -10.54 -9.82
C ASP A 292 -0.32 -10.18 -9.17
N ASN A 293 -0.35 -9.40 -8.07
CA ASN A 293 0.84 -9.06 -7.30
C ASN A 293 1.54 -10.30 -6.74
N ALA A 294 0.77 -11.24 -6.13
CA ALA A 294 1.33 -12.46 -5.56
C ALA A 294 1.95 -13.36 -6.63
N LYS A 295 1.28 -13.57 -7.76
CA LYS A 295 1.80 -14.33 -8.89
C LYS A 295 3.07 -13.73 -9.47
N TYR A 296 3.16 -12.40 -9.52
CA TYR A 296 4.38 -11.73 -9.96
C TYR A 296 5.55 -12.03 -9.00
N PHE A 297 5.33 -11.90 -7.69
CA PHE A 297 6.35 -12.18 -6.67
C PHE A 297 6.78 -13.66 -6.65
N GLU A 298 5.83 -14.58 -6.82
CA GLU A 298 6.10 -16.01 -6.93
C GLU A 298 6.94 -16.31 -8.18
N LYS A 299 6.58 -15.74 -9.34
CA LYS A 299 7.34 -15.89 -10.58
C LYS A 299 8.78 -15.37 -10.48
N GLN A 300 8.99 -14.28 -9.71
CA GLN A 300 10.34 -13.76 -9.45
C GLN A 300 11.11 -14.58 -8.41
N GLY A 301 10.47 -15.56 -7.78
CA GLY A 301 11.07 -16.36 -6.71
C GLY A 301 11.27 -15.58 -5.41
N TYR A 302 10.42 -14.58 -5.15
CA TYR A 302 10.45 -13.80 -3.89
C TYR A 302 9.46 -14.32 -2.86
N ALA A 303 8.44 -15.06 -3.28
CA ALA A 303 7.35 -15.52 -2.41
C ALA A 303 6.82 -16.87 -2.84
N THR A 304 6.11 -17.54 -1.93
CA THR A 304 5.18 -18.63 -2.23
C THR A 304 3.75 -18.07 -2.17
N MET A 305 2.89 -18.44 -3.10
CA MET A 305 1.48 -18.07 -3.10
C MET A 305 0.61 -19.26 -2.67
N LEU A 306 -0.40 -18.99 -1.82
CA LEU A 306 -1.49 -19.92 -1.51
C LEU A 306 -2.81 -19.19 -1.80
N ASP A 307 -3.66 -19.77 -2.65
CA ASP A 307 -4.98 -19.21 -2.93
C ASP A 307 -5.85 -19.26 -1.67
N GLU A 308 -6.60 -18.18 -1.40
CA GLU A 308 -7.48 -18.13 -0.23
C GLU A 308 -8.58 -19.20 -0.28
N SER A 309 -9.01 -19.62 -1.47
CA SER A 309 -10.00 -20.70 -1.63
C SER A 309 -9.45 -22.08 -1.26
N GLU A 310 -8.14 -22.23 -1.31
CA GLU A 310 -7.43 -23.46 -0.94
C GLU A 310 -6.88 -23.41 0.50
N LEU A 311 -7.13 -22.32 1.23
CA LEU A 311 -6.63 -22.14 2.59
C LEU A 311 -7.33 -23.13 3.53
N SER A 312 -6.64 -24.20 3.81
CA SER A 312 -7.02 -25.24 4.78
C SER A 312 -5.87 -25.48 5.75
N SER A 313 -6.10 -26.38 6.69
CA SER A 313 -5.10 -26.84 7.63
C SER A 313 -3.83 -27.32 6.96
N ASP A 314 -4.01 -28.31 6.12
CA ASP A 314 -2.91 -29.04 5.53
C ASP A 314 -2.15 -28.17 4.53
N THR A 315 -2.87 -27.38 3.74
CA THR A 315 -2.26 -26.52 2.73
C THR A 315 -1.44 -25.38 3.32
N LEU A 316 -1.87 -24.78 4.45
CA LEU A 316 -1.10 -23.77 5.15
C LEU A 316 0.21 -24.33 5.69
N LEU A 317 0.17 -25.46 6.41
CA LEU A 317 1.34 -26.10 6.99
C LEU A 317 2.32 -26.59 5.91
N LEU A 318 1.79 -27.17 4.83
CA LEU A 318 2.59 -27.62 3.67
C LEU A 318 3.28 -26.43 2.99
N ALA A 319 2.57 -25.33 2.75
CA ALA A 319 3.13 -24.13 2.12
C ALA A 319 4.24 -23.49 2.98
N LEU A 320 4.05 -23.41 4.31
CA LEU A 320 5.08 -22.92 5.22
C LEU A 320 6.30 -23.88 5.27
N THR A 321 6.07 -25.18 5.25
CA THR A 321 7.15 -26.18 5.24
C THR A 321 7.99 -26.07 3.96
N GLU A 322 7.33 -25.90 2.81
CA GLU A 322 8.01 -25.73 1.52
C GLU A 322 8.76 -24.39 1.45
N LEU A 323 8.17 -23.32 1.97
CA LEU A 323 8.82 -22.01 2.08
C LEU A 323 10.10 -22.11 2.92
N GLU A 324 10.05 -22.76 4.08
CA GLU A 324 11.22 -22.93 4.96
C GLU A 324 12.30 -23.82 4.35
N LYS A 325 11.92 -24.87 3.63
CA LYS A 325 12.87 -25.74 2.92
C LYS A 325 13.65 -24.99 1.85
N ASN A 326 13.00 -24.06 1.16
CA ASN A 326 13.59 -23.27 0.09
C ASN A 326 14.01 -21.85 0.54
N ARG A 327 14.00 -21.57 1.84
CA ARG A 327 14.26 -20.25 2.43
C ARG A 327 15.49 -19.55 1.87
N HIS A 328 16.60 -20.29 1.78
CA HIS A 328 17.87 -19.73 1.29
C HIS A 328 17.75 -19.23 -0.15
N GLN A 329 17.03 -19.97 -1.00
CA GLN A 329 16.81 -19.57 -2.40
C GLN A 329 15.97 -18.30 -2.51
N TYR A 330 14.91 -18.18 -1.69
CA TYR A 330 14.10 -16.94 -1.65
C TYR A 330 14.93 -15.73 -1.25
N ILE A 331 15.74 -15.85 -0.18
CA ILE A 331 16.61 -14.76 0.28
C ILE A 331 17.63 -14.38 -0.80
N GLN A 332 18.27 -15.36 -1.44
CA GLN A 332 19.21 -15.12 -2.53
C GLN A 332 18.56 -14.40 -3.73
N ASN A 333 17.35 -14.80 -4.10
CA ASN A 333 16.60 -14.12 -5.17
C ASN A 333 16.27 -12.67 -4.77
N MET A 334 15.86 -12.43 -3.51
CA MET A 334 15.56 -11.09 -2.99
C MET A 334 16.80 -10.19 -2.93
N GLU A 335 18.01 -10.75 -2.78
CA GLU A 335 19.29 -9.99 -2.78
C GLU A 335 19.57 -9.31 -4.13
N SER A 336 19.05 -9.86 -5.22
CA SER A 336 19.16 -9.26 -6.54
C SER A 336 18.28 -8.02 -6.73
N PHE A 337 17.29 -7.80 -5.83
CA PHE A 337 16.41 -6.65 -5.88
C PHE A 337 17.12 -5.39 -5.36
N THR A 338 17.38 -4.43 -6.24
CA THR A 338 18.06 -3.18 -5.92
C THR A 338 17.21 -1.93 -6.12
N GLU A 339 15.99 -2.09 -6.62
CA GLU A 339 15.18 -1.01 -7.16
C GLU A 339 14.09 -0.54 -6.18
N SER A 340 14.47 0.36 -5.30
CA SER A 340 13.50 1.09 -4.47
C SER A 340 13.82 2.58 -4.47
N TYR A 341 12.82 3.40 -4.73
CA TYR A 341 12.92 4.84 -4.53
C TYR A 341 12.69 5.16 -3.06
N THR A 342 13.55 6.00 -2.50
CA THR A 342 13.24 6.64 -1.23
C THR A 342 12.15 7.68 -1.43
N ARG A 343 11.51 8.13 -0.33
CA ARG A 343 10.56 9.26 -0.38
C ARG A 343 11.22 10.53 -0.95
N HIS A 344 12.51 10.71 -0.70
CA HIS A 344 13.30 11.84 -1.22
C HIS A 344 13.48 11.75 -2.73
N ASP A 345 13.87 10.58 -3.25
CA ASP A 345 14.05 10.36 -4.69
C ASP A 345 12.75 10.55 -5.46
N LEU A 346 11.64 10.00 -4.92
CA LEU A 346 10.33 10.14 -5.54
C LEU A 346 9.85 11.60 -5.55
N LEU A 347 10.06 12.34 -4.45
CA LEU A 347 9.72 13.76 -4.38
C LEU A 347 10.56 14.57 -5.38
N GLU A 348 11.87 14.33 -5.46
CA GLU A 348 12.74 15.01 -6.41
C GLU A 348 12.31 14.76 -7.85
N LYS A 349 11.95 13.51 -8.18
CA LYS A 349 11.41 13.19 -9.51
C LYS A 349 10.09 13.93 -9.79
N ILE A 350 9.18 14.00 -8.82
CA ILE A 350 7.92 14.77 -8.96
C ILE A 350 8.22 16.24 -9.25
N ILE A 351 9.17 16.84 -8.54
CA ILE A 351 9.55 18.25 -8.70
C ILE A 351 10.22 18.48 -10.04
N GLN A 352 11.14 17.61 -10.44
CA GLN A 352 11.80 17.70 -11.75
C GLN A 352 10.81 17.62 -12.90
N ASP A 353 9.89 16.65 -12.85
CA ASP A 353 8.86 16.50 -13.88
C ASP A 353 7.89 17.70 -13.86
N ALA A 354 7.56 18.28 -12.69
CA ALA A 354 6.75 19.48 -12.60
C ALA A 354 7.39 20.66 -13.35
N LEU A 355 8.67 20.92 -13.07
CA LEU A 355 9.42 22.03 -13.70
C LEU A 355 9.60 21.84 -15.21
N GLN A 356 9.84 20.61 -15.67
CA GLN A 356 9.93 20.31 -17.10
C GLN A 356 8.60 20.49 -17.84
N LEU A 357 7.50 20.18 -17.18
CA LEU A 357 6.16 20.30 -17.75
C LEU A 357 5.67 21.76 -17.84
N GLU A 358 6.23 22.67 -17.01
CA GLU A 358 5.98 24.11 -17.12
C GLU A 358 6.69 24.76 -18.33
N VAL A 359 7.92 24.28 -18.64
CA VAL A 359 8.73 24.82 -19.75
C VAL A 359 8.19 24.39 -21.13
N GLY A 360 7.44 23.30 -21.20
CA GLY A 360 6.86 22.73 -22.43
C GLY A 360 5.40 23.06 -22.69
N ALA A 361 4.79 23.93 -21.92
CA ALA A 361 3.40 24.38 -22.05
C ALA A 361 3.32 25.79 -22.60
#